data_3d70b576493351a3603bb76671d498dc
#
_entry.id   3d70b576493351a3603bb76671d498dc
#
_cell.length_a   1.000
_cell.length_b   1.000
_cell.length_c   1.000
_cell.angle_alpha   90.00
_cell.angle_beta   90.00
_cell.angle_gamma   90.00
#
_symmetry.space_group_name_H-M   'P 1'
#
loop_
_entity.id
_entity.type
_entity.pdbx_description
1 polymer ?
#
loop_
_entity_poly.entity_id
_entity_poly.type
_entity_poly.pdbx_seq_one_letter_code
_entity_poly.pdbx_strand_id
1 'polypeptide(L)'
;MPKSAALEIPFIISYWDGPPKEETTLDRYREIAECGFNVAMPAIEAETDWNNTSGGLGVAQNRKILDLCQQVGLKAMIWAGMPSEGDFRKPTPEQLPAIGTYLDDMMATFSAHPALLGYVLADEPGIPKFERLGIIHDYLSKKDPSHLHYINLFPNYASAEGLGTPDYEEHVARYIETVKPTLVSWDHYRQIFGDEGDESFYWKNLEIVRRQSLKAGLPYIQIICSLKHFGYRECSEADLRWQVYTSLAYGSRGILYYTYWDVASLAWAGAPAIMSLDGKRDIKYDYVKRINHRIARLGPTLLKVTSTGAYCTGPLPVGAQPLAPDAPIRNAEGGPMLIGCFADAGGTRYILPVNRSFKDDMTARLALDSRAVSVSEISQDTGEALAAQLLNRHVLEVRLQAGEGRLFRLNGPAS
;
A
#
# COMPACT_ATOMS: atom_id res chain seq x y z
N MET A 1 -18.02 -18.67 -23.99
CA MET A 1 -16.99 -17.62 -23.81
C MET A 1 -16.03 -18.16 -22.76
N PRO A 2 -14.69 -18.10 -22.93
CA PRO A 2 -13.78 -18.45 -21.87
C PRO A 2 -14.08 -17.55 -20.68
N LYS A 3 -14.13 -18.10 -19.47
CA LYS A 3 -14.22 -17.31 -18.23
C LYS A 3 -13.02 -16.35 -18.26
N SER A 4 -13.28 -15.04 -18.22
CA SER A 4 -12.25 -14.04 -17.98
C SER A 4 -11.46 -14.49 -16.75
N ALA A 5 -10.14 -14.54 -16.85
CA ALA A 5 -9.29 -14.83 -15.71
C ALA A 5 -9.61 -13.75 -14.64
N ALA A 6 -9.89 -14.19 -13.42
CA ALA A 6 -10.10 -13.24 -12.32
C ALA A 6 -8.85 -12.38 -12.16
N LEU A 7 -9.03 -11.09 -11.88
CA LEU A 7 -7.92 -10.16 -11.60
C LEU A 7 -7.10 -10.70 -10.42
N GLU A 8 -5.86 -11.09 -10.68
CA GLU A 8 -4.88 -11.39 -9.62
C GLU A 8 -4.10 -10.13 -9.29
N ILE A 9 -4.38 -9.55 -8.12
CA ILE A 9 -3.64 -8.40 -7.62
C ILE A 9 -2.32 -8.90 -7.02
N PRO A 10 -1.15 -8.53 -7.59
CA PRO A 10 0.15 -8.94 -7.04
C PRO A 10 0.40 -8.29 -5.67
N PHE A 11 1.45 -8.73 -4.98
CA PHE A 11 1.98 -7.96 -3.86
C PHE A 11 2.61 -6.67 -4.42
N ILE A 12 1.90 -5.55 -4.26
CA ILE A 12 2.28 -4.29 -4.91
C ILE A 12 3.38 -3.60 -4.10
N ILE A 13 4.50 -3.31 -4.76
CA ILE A 13 5.55 -2.40 -4.28
C ILE A 13 5.67 -1.29 -5.32
N SER A 14 5.13 -0.14 -4.99
CA SER A 14 5.00 0.98 -5.92
C SER A 14 5.32 2.30 -5.24
N TYR A 15 5.09 3.36 -5.94
CA TYR A 15 5.30 4.73 -5.48
C TYR A 15 4.26 5.66 -6.10
N TRP A 16 4.07 6.79 -5.48
CA TRP A 16 3.37 7.93 -6.03
C TRP A 16 4.41 8.85 -6.68
N ASP A 17 4.04 9.53 -7.76
CA ASP A 17 4.87 10.48 -8.47
C ASP A 17 6.19 9.91 -9.04
N GLY A 18 6.13 9.44 -10.25
CA GLY A 18 7.25 8.87 -11.00
C GLY A 18 8.13 9.93 -11.68
N PRO A 19 9.10 9.50 -12.50
CA PRO A 19 9.96 10.42 -13.26
C PRO A 19 9.14 11.34 -14.16
N PRO A 20 9.49 12.64 -14.26
CA PRO A 20 8.85 13.56 -15.18
C PRO A 20 9.10 13.14 -16.64
N LYS A 21 8.38 13.77 -17.57
CA LYS A 21 8.39 13.39 -19.00
C LYS A 21 9.79 13.34 -19.60
N GLU A 22 10.62 14.30 -19.26
CA GLU A 22 12.00 14.43 -19.75
C GLU A 22 12.90 13.31 -19.24
N GLU A 23 12.63 12.82 -18.03
CA GLU A 23 13.36 11.75 -17.37
C GLU A 23 12.76 10.35 -17.62
N THR A 24 11.72 10.24 -18.44
CA THR A 24 11.13 8.96 -18.83
C THR A 24 12.04 8.24 -19.82
N THR A 25 13.05 7.55 -19.30
CA THR A 25 14.10 6.85 -20.06
C THR A 25 14.25 5.40 -19.59
N LEU A 26 14.85 4.56 -20.43
CA LEU A 26 15.07 3.15 -20.08
C LEU A 26 15.96 3.00 -18.83
N ASP A 27 16.95 3.85 -18.67
CA ASP A 27 17.85 3.78 -17.52
C ASP A 27 17.13 4.16 -16.23
N ARG A 28 16.20 5.12 -16.25
CA ARG A 28 15.36 5.45 -15.09
C ARG A 28 14.43 4.29 -14.72
N TYR A 29 13.84 3.61 -15.69
CA TYR A 29 12.98 2.46 -15.41
C TYR A 29 13.76 1.23 -14.95
N ARG A 30 15.00 1.04 -15.40
CA ARG A 30 15.94 0.08 -14.81
C ARG A 30 16.26 0.41 -13.36
N GLU A 31 16.50 1.69 -13.06
CA GLU A 31 16.74 2.18 -11.71
C GLU A 31 15.56 1.92 -10.76
N ILE A 32 14.34 2.14 -11.24
CA ILE A 32 13.11 1.81 -10.52
C ILE A 32 13.02 0.30 -10.22
N ALA A 33 13.24 -0.54 -11.22
CA ALA A 33 13.26 -1.99 -11.07
C ALA A 33 14.36 -2.46 -10.12
N GLU A 34 15.56 -1.88 -10.21
CA GLU A 34 16.71 -2.15 -9.33
C GLU A 34 16.38 -1.78 -7.87
N CYS A 35 15.62 -0.72 -7.64
CA CYS A 35 15.15 -0.30 -6.31
C CYS A 35 14.12 -1.29 -5.71
N GLY A 36 13.72 -2.32 -6.45
CA GLY A 36 12.80 -3.37 -5.99
C GLY A 36 11.32 -3.00 -6.11
N PHE A 37 10.97 -1.97 -6.84
CA PHE A 37 9.58 -1.72 -7.24
C PHE A 37 9.15 -2.74 -8.30
N ASN A 38 7.88 -3.12 -8.28
CA ASN A 38 7.29 -4.01 -9.30
C ASN A 38 6.15 -3.37 -10.08
N VAL A 39 5.67 -2.22 -9.62
CA VAL A 39 4.65 -1.41 -10.30
C VAL A 39 5.13 0.02 -10.39
N ALA A 40 5.08 0.60 -11.57
CA ALA A 40 5.38 2.01 -11.81
C ALA A 40 4.10 2.84 -11.85
N MET A 41 4.20 4.09 -11.39
CA MET A 41 3.16 5.11 -11.61
C MET A 41 3.76 6.31 -12.36
N PRO A 42 3.02 6.96 -13.26
CA PRO A 42 3.46 8.19 -13.92
C PRO A 42 3.62 9.34 -12.92
N ALA A 43 4.30 10.40 -13.37
CA ALA A 43 4.36 11.65 -12.62
C ALA A 43 2.97 12.25 -12.39
N ILE A 44 2.81 12.95 -11.26
CA ILE A 44 1.54 13.60 -10.84
C ILE A 44 1.11 14.72 -11.81
N GLU A 45 2.06 15.34 -12.52
CA GLU A 45 1.76 16.29 -13.61
C GLU A 45 0.84 15.70 -14.69
N ALA A 46 0.64 14.38 -14.62
CA ALA A 46 -0.25 13.61 -15.47
C ALA A 46 -1.68 13.45 -14.95
N GLU A 47 -2.04 14.06 -13.84
CA GLU A 47 -3.35 13.85 -13.15
C GLU A 47 -4.57 14.10 -13.99
N THR A 48 -4.42 14.58 -15.20
CA THR A 48 -5.55 15.07 -15.97
C THR A 48 -6.13 14.00 -16.84
N ASP A 49 -5.63 13.75 -18.00
CA ASP A 49 -6.26 12.85 -18.94
C ASP A 49 -5.25 11.91 -19.60
N TRP A 50 -5.62 10.65 -19.78
CA TRP A 50 -4.83 9.69 -20.52
C TRP A 50 -4.51 10.14 -21.96
N ASN A 51 -5.35 11.00 -22.55
CA ASN A 51 -5.23 11.51 -23.92
C ASN A 51 -4.69 12.94 -23.99
N ASN A 52 -4.30 13.54 -22.87
CA ASN A 52 -3.74 14.90 -22.78
C ASN A 52 -4.71 16.03 -23.19
N THR A 53 -6.01 15.85 -23.00
CA THR A 53 -7.01 16.92 -23.30
C THR A 53 -6.94 18.08 -22.31
N SER A 54 -6.38 17.88 -21.13
CA SER A 54 -6.25 18.89 -20.05
C SER A 54 -4.82 18.99 -19.48
N GLY A 55 -3.80 18.60 -20.22
CA GLY A 55 -2.40 18.75 -19.79
C GLY A 55 -1.75 17.48 -19.23
N GLY A 56 -2.40 16.32 -19.30
CA GLY A 56 -1.81 15.03 -18.93
C GLY A 56 -0.72 14.55 -19.88
N LEU A 57 -0.10 13.40 -19.59
CA LEU A 57 1.02 12.85 -20.37
C LEU A 57 0.65 12.49 -21.80
N GLY A 58 -0.62 12.27 -22.08
CA GLY A 58 -1.12 11.86 -23.38
C GLY A 58 -0.79 10.42 -23.77
N VAL A 59 -1.38 9.97 -24.87
CA VAL A 59 -1.27 8.59 -25.35
C VAL A 59 0.16 8.14 -25.61
N ALA A 60 0.95 8.97 -26.29
CA ALA A 60 2.31 8.64 -26.69
C ALA A 60 3.22 8.43 -25.47
N GLN A 61 3.08 9.29 -24.44
CA GLN A 61 3.89 9.20 -23.24
C GLN A 61 3.46 8.01 -22.37
N ASN A 62 2.15 7.76 -22.19
CA ASN A 62 1.66 6.59 -21.49
C ASN A 62 2.11 5.28 -22.16
N ARG A 63 2.08 5.20 -23.50
CA ARG A 63 2.63 4.06 -24.24
C ARG A 63 4.13 3.90 -24.01
N LYS A 64 4.91 4.98 -24.07
CA LYS A 64 6.34 4.96 -23.77
C LYS A 64 6.62 4.41 -22.37
N ILE A 65 5.86 4.84 -21.37
CA ILE A 65 5.96 4.32 -19.99
C ILE A 65 5.70 2.82 -19.95
N LEU A 66 4.62 2.37 -20.55
CA LEU A 66 4.26 0.95 -20.61
C LEU A 66 5.32 0.11 -21.33
N ASP A 67 5.84 0.59 -22.48
CA ASP A 67 6.90 -0.06 -23.23
C ASP A 67 8.19 -0.20 -22.42
N LEU A 68 8.57 0.85 -21.68
CA LEU A 68 9.74 0.85 -20.80
C LEU A 68 9.53 -0.13 -19.63
N CYS A 69 8.36 -0.12 -19.00
CA CYS A 69 8.00 -1.08 -17.96
C CYS A 69 8.11 -2.52 -18.45
N GLN A 70 7.58 -2.83 -19.64
CA GLN A 70 7.70 -4.15 -20.24
C GLN A 70 9.15 -4.59 -20.43
N GLN A 71 10.01 -3.69 -20.92
CA GLN A 71 11.43 -3.98 -21.16
C GLN A 71 12.20 -4.32 -19.88
N VAL A 72 11.80 -3.75 -18.73
CA VAL A 72 12.49 -3.96 -17.45
C VAL A 72 11.73 -4.91 -16.49
N GLY A 73 10.63 -5.50 -16.94
CA GLY A 73 9.83 -6.46 -16.14
C GLY A 73 8.93 -5.82 -15.10
N LEU A 74 8.62 -4.53 -15.22
CA LEU A 74 7.66 -3.83 -14.37
C LEU A 74 6.24 -3.92 -14.95
N LYS A 75 5.24 -3.81 -14.07
CA LYS A 75 3.89 -3.39 -14.46
C LYS A 75 3.75 -1.88 -14.26
N ALA A 76 2.69 -1.29 -14.81
CA ALA A 76 2.35 0.12 -14.56
C ALA A 76 0.86 0.31 -14.36
N MET A 77 0.52 1.26 -13.51
CA MET A 77 -0.81 1.90 -13.50
C MET A 77 -0.70 3.25 -14.21
N ILE A 78 -1.67 3.58 -15.03
CA ILE A 78 -1.72 4.85 -15.75
C ILE A 78 -2.89 5.69 -15.25
N TRP A 79 -2.77 7.01 -15.28
CA TRP A 79 -3.87 7.91 -14.94
C TRP A 79 -4.96 7.82 -16.00
N ALA A 80 -6.14 7.40 -15.59
CA ALA A 80 -7.30 7.36 -16.47
C ALA A 80 -7.82 8.77 -16.75
N GLY A 81 -7.65 9.67 -15.79
CA GLY A 81 -8.30 10.97 -15.83
C GLY A 81 -9.81 10.85 -15.94
N MET A 82 -10.47 11.99 -16.04
CA MET A 82 -11.90 12.06 -16.39
C MET A 82 -12.10 13.34 -17.19
N PRO A 83 -13.05 13.37 -18.14
CA PRO A 83 -13.37 14.60 -18.84
C PRO A 83 -13.62 15.71 -17.83
N SER A 84 -12.89 16.81 -17.96
CA SER A 84 -12.91 17.93 -17.00
C SER A 84 -14.16 18.80 -17.13
N GLU A 85 -15.02 18.54 -18.10
CA GLU A 85 -16.20 19.35 -18.40
C GLU A 85 -17.37 19.02 -17.48
N GLY A 86 -17.64 19.91 -16.53
CA GLY A 86 -18.82 19.93 -15.69
C GLY A 86 -18.64 19.41 -14.25
N ASP A 87 -19.59 19.77 -13.39
CA ASP A 87 -19.67 19.21 -12.01
C ASP A 87 -20.19 17.77 -12.07
N PHE A 88 -19.28 16.84 -12.21
CA PHE A 88 -19.60 15.42 -12.35
C PHE A 88 -19.72 14.68 -11.02
N ARG A 89 -20.10 15.32 -9.93
CA ARG A 89 -20.33 14.63 -8.65
C ARG A 89 -21.37 13.54 -8.79
N LYS A 90 -22.38 13.79 -9.63
CA LYS A 90 -23.39 12.80 -10.01
C LYS A 90 -23.63 12.90 -11.51
N PRO A 91 -23.17 11.94 -12.34
CA PRO A 91 -23.40 11.98 -13.77
C PRO A 91 -24.90 11.97 -14.08
N THR A 92 -25.32 12.87 -14.95
CA THR A 92 -26.69 12.82 -15.48
C THR A 92 -26.79 11.69 -16.53
N PRO A 93 -28.01 11.19 -16.82
CA PRO A 93 -28.22 10.20 -17.89
C PRO A 93 -27.60 10.62 -19.23
N GLU A 94 -27.60 11.93 -19.53
CA GLU A 94 -27.05 12.50 -20.75
C GLU A 94 -25.53 12.46 -20.82
N GLN A 95 -24.84 12.43 -19.66
CA GLN A 95 -23.38 12.36 -19.56
C GLN A 95 -22.85 10.92 -19.67
N LEU A 96 -23.65 9.91 -19.32
CA LEU A 96 -23.22 8.51 -19.31
C LEU A 96 -22.67 8.01 -20.67
N PRO A 97 -23.27 8.33 -21.83
CA PRO A 97 -22.73 7.93 -23.12
C PRO A 97 -21.34 8.50 -23.39
N ALA A 98 -21.10 9.78 -23.03
CA ALA A 98 -19.78 10.41 -23.21
C ALA A 98 -18.73 9.78 -22.32
N ILE A 99 -19.04 9.47 -21.04
CA ILE A 99 -18.18 8.73 -20.14
C ILE A 99 -17.85 7.34 -20.71
N GLY A 100 -18.86 6.62 -21.20
CA GLY A 100 -18.68 5.31 -21.83
C GLY A 100 -17.73 5.37 -23.03
N THR A 101 -17.94 6.32 -23.95
CA THR A 101 -17.04 6.50 -25.11
C THR A 101 -15.60 6.79 -24.68
N TYR A 102 -15.41 7.69 -23.71
CA TYR A 102 -14.09 8.03 -23.17
C TYR A 102 -13.36 6.80 -22.59
N LEU A 103 -14.07 5.98 -21.82
CA LEU A 103 -13.50 4.77 -21.23
C LEU A 103 -13.23 3.68 -22.29
N ASP A 104 -14.11 3.55 -23.30
CA ASP A 104 -13.92 2.61 -24.40
C ASP A 104 -12.68 2.95 -25.23
N ASP A 105 -12.46 4.24 -25.53
CA ASP A 105 -11.28 4.70 -26.24
C ASP A 105 -9.99 4.47 -25.44
N MET A 106 -10.03 4.69 -24.12
CA MET A 106 -8.92 4.41 -23.21
C MET A 106 -8.59 2.91 -23.20
N MET A 107 -9.59 2.05 -23.01
CA MET A 107 -9.40 0.60 -23.04
C MET A 107 -8.88 0.10 -24.40
N ALA A 108 -9.46 0.57 -25.50
CA ALA A 108 -8.99 0.24 -26.85
C ALA A 108 -7.53 0.65 -27.08
N THR A 109 -7.08 1.71 -26.41
CA THR A 109 -5.72 2.22 -26.52
C THR A 109 -4.71 1.40 -25.71
N PHE A 110 -5.04 0.97 -24.47
CA PHE A 110 -4.06 0.47 -23.52
C PHE A 110 -4.30 -0.95 -23.00
N SER A 111 -5.53 -1.47 -22.98
CA SER A 111 -5.84 -2.73 -22.28
C SER A 111 -5.10 -3.97 -22.84
N ALA A 112 -4.70 -3.94 -24.10
CA ALA A 112 -3.91 -5.02 -24.70
C ALA A 112 -2.41 -4.98 -24.31
N HIS A 113 -1.94 -3.93 -23.62
CA HIS A 113 -0.53 -3.79 -23.32
C HIS A 113 -0.11 -4.69 -22.15
N PRO A 114 0.90 -5.58 -22.32
CA PRO A 114 1.23 -6.58 -21.31
C PRO A 114 1.77 -6.00 -20.00
N ALA A 115 2.30 -4.78 -19.99
CA ALA A 115 2.76 -4.11 -18.77
C ALA A 115 1.65 -3.36 -18.02
N LEU A 116 0.46 -3.19 -18.59
CA LEU A 116 -0.63 -2.53 -17.89
C LEU A 116 -1.11 -3.38 -16.73
N LEU A 117 -1.10 -2.83 -15.52
CA LEU A 117 -1.74 -3.40 -14.34
C LEU A 117 -3.15 -2.83 -14.15
N GLY A 118 -3.32 -1.54 -14.43
CA GLY A 118 -4.61 -0.90 -14.23
C GLY A 118 -4.61 0.62 -14.45
N TYR A 119 -5.71 1.22 -14.04
CA TYR A 119 -6.02 2.63 -14.22
C TYR A 119 -6.21 3.30 -12.88
N VAL A 120 -5.55 4.44 -12.67
CA VAL A 120 -5.78 5.32 -11.52
C VAL A 120 -6.97 6.21 -11.84
N LEU A 121 -8.04 6.08 -11.07
CA LEU A 121 -9.31 6.77 -11.32
C LEU A 121 -9.45 8.06 -10.51
N ALA A 122 -8.95 8.06 -9.28
CA ALA A 122 -9.04 9.22 -8.40
C ALA A 122 -8.03 9.15 -7.26
N ASP A 123 -7.67 10.33 -6.77
CA ASP A 123 -6.96 10.54 -5.54
C ASP A 123 -7.85 11.29 -4.54
N GLU A 124 -7.90 10.80 -3.32
CA GLU A 124 -8.62 11.37 -2.17
C GLU A 124 -10.05 11.87 -2.48
N PRO A 125 -10.94 11.02 -3.06
CA PRO A 125 -12.31 11.45 -3.33
C PRO A 125 -13.14 11.48 -2.05
N GLY A 126 -13.88 12.57 -1.81
CA GLY A 126 -14.94 12.61 -0.79
C GLY A 126 -16.20 11.85 -1.23
N ILE A 127 -17.10 11.57 -0.26
CA ILE A 127 -18.38 10.87 -0.48
C ILE A 127 -19.18 11.43 -1.67
N PRO A 128 -19.25 12.76 -1.91
CA PRO A 128 -19.98 13.29 -3.06
C PRO A 128 -19.52 12.77 -4.43
N LYS A 129 -18.29 12.25 -4.54
CA LYS A 129 -17.73 11.67 -5.78
C LYS A 129 -17.98 10.18 -5.93
N PHE A 130 -18.40 9.46 -4.88
CA PHE A 130 -18.48 8.00 -4.87
C PHE A 130 -19.49 7.43 -5.86
N GLU A 131 -20.64 8.06 -6.02
CA GLU A 131 -21.65 7.59 -6.99
C GLU A 131 -21.10 7.56 -8.42
N ARG A 132 -20.41 8.63 -8.82
CA ARG A 132 -19.73 8.69 -10.13
C ARG A 132 -18.64 7.62 -10.26
N LEU A 133 -17.78 7.49 -9.25
CA LEU A 133 -16.71 6.51 -9.27
C LEU A 133 -17.27 5.09 -9.32
N GLY A 134 -18.40 4.84 -8.66
CA GLY A 134 -19.12 3.57 -8.73
C GLY A 134 -19.62 3.25 -10.14
N ILE A 135 -20.15 4.23 -10.86
CA ILE A 135 -20.58 4.07 -12.26
C ILE A 135 -19.38 3.73 -13.16
N ILE A 136 -18.27 4.44 -12.99
CA ILE A 136 -17.05 4.22 -13.77
C ILE A 136 -16.46 2.84 -13.45
N HIS A 137 -16.34 2.49 -12.18
CA HIS A 137 -15.82 1.21 -11.73
C HIS A 137 -16.68 0.04 -12.24
N ASP A 138 -18.01 0.15 -12.18
CA ASP A 138 -18.94 -0.87 -12.71
C ASP A 138 -18.77 -1.03 -14.23
N TYR A 139 -18.64 0.08 -14.95
CA TYR A 139 -18.42 0.05 -16.41
C TYR A 139 -17.14 -0.67 -16.78
N LEU A 140 -16.03 -0.27 -16.17
CA LEU A 140 -14.71 -0.86 -16.41
C LEU A 140 -14.67 -2.33 -15.97
N SER A 141 -15.25 -2.68 -14.81
CA SER A 141 -15.29 -4.06 -14.32
C SER A 141 -16.05 -5.01 -15.23
N LYS A 142 -17.02 -4.51 -15.99
CA LYS A 142 -17.77 -5.29 -16.98
C LYS A 142 -17.00 -5.47 -18.29
N LYS A 143 -16.27 -4.45 -18.72
CA LYS A 143 -15.58 -4.44 -20.02
C LYS A 143 -14.12 -4.85 -19.96
N ASP A 144 -13.44 -4.51 -18.87
CA ASP A 144 -12.02 -4.78 -18.64
C ASP A 144 -11.76 -5.35 -17.22
N PRO A 145 -12.30 -6.53 -16.91
CA PRO A 145 -12.20 -7.16 -15.59
C PRO A 145 -10.78 -7.65 -15.24
N SER A 146 -9.85 -7.59 -16.18
CA SER A 146 -8.46 -8.06 -16.01
C SER A 146 -7.51 -6.98 -15.47
N HIS A 147 -7.95 -5.74 -15.40
CA HIS A 147 -7.13 -4.62 -14.92
C HIS A 147 -7.67 -4.02 -13.62
N LEU A 148 -6.75 -3.47 -12.82
CA LEU A 148 -7.06 -2.81 -11.56
C LEU A 148 -7.65 -1.42 -11.82
N HIS A 149 -8.73 -1.08 -11.10
CA HIS A 149 -9.31 0.26 -11.09
C HIS A 149 -8.99 0.88 -9.74
N TYR A 150 -7.89 1.64 -9.70
CA TYR A 150 -7.27 2.11 -8.49
C TYR A 150 -7.81 3.47 -8.04
N ILE A 151 -8.14 3.57 -6.75
CA ILE A 151 -8.55 4.80 -6.08
C ILE A 151 -7.82 4.84 -4.75
N ASN A 152 -7.16 5.97 -4.43
CA ASN A 152 -6.59 6.25 -3.12
C ASN A 152 -7.58 7.03 -2.28
N LEU A 153 -7.81 6.64 -1.03
CA LEU A 153 -8.70 7.33 -0.08
C LEU A 153 -7.91 8.28 0.82
N PHE A 154 -8.58 9.30 1.30
CA PHE A 154 -8.13 10.16 2.38
C PHE A 154 -7.70 9.40 3.63
N PRO A 155 -6.77 9.93 4.43
CA PRO A 155 -6.53 9.49 5.80
C PRO A 155 -7.64 9.98 6.76
N ASN A 156 -7.70 9.38 7.95
CA ASN A 156 -8.72 9.69 8.95
C ASN A 156 -8.55 11.04 9.66
N TYR A 157 -7.49 11.79 9.37
CA TYR A 157 -7.30 13.17 9.83
C TYR A 157 -7.70 14.22 8.77
N ALA A 158 -8.21 13.80 7.64
CA ALA A 158 -8.80 14.71 6.66
C ALA A 158 -10.02 15.43 7.22
N SER A 159 -10.32 16.61 6.70
CA SER A 159 -11.45 17.39 7.16
C SER A 159 -12.80 16.70 6.86
N ALA A 160 -13.80 16.95 7.71
CA ALA A 160 -15.16 16.46 7.47
C ALA A 160 -15.72 16.93 6.11
N GLU A 161 -15.33 18.10 5.64
CA GLU A 161 -15.69 18.62 4.31
C GLU A 161 -15.03 17.79 3.20
N GLY A 162 -13.73 17.50 3.31
CA GLY A 162 -13.00 16.66 2.35
C GLY A 162 -13.56 15.24 2.29
N LEU A 163 -13.79 14.61 3.44
CA LEU A 163 -14.38 13.29 3.54
C LEU A 163 -15.85 13.25 3.04
N GLY A 164 -16.60 14.34 3.24
CA GLY A 164 -18.06 14.39 3.06
C GLY A 164 -18.84 13.80 4.24
N THR A 165 -18.17 13.55 5.38
CA THR A 165 -18.73 13.06 6.65
C THR A 165 -17.76 13.38 7.80
N PRO A 166 -18.24 13.57 9.05
CA PRO A 166 -17.35 13.68 10.21
C PRO A 166 -16.77 12.33 10.66
N ASP A 167 -17.26 11.20 10.15
CA ASP A 167 -16.86 9.86 10.57
C ASP A 167 -16.08 9.15 9.45
N TYR A 168 -14.79 8.91 9.70
CA TYR A 168 -13.91 8.20 8.75
C TYR A 168 -14.34 6.75 8.51
N GLU A 169 -14.90 6.07 9.50
CA GLU A 169 -15.40 4.71 9.30
C GLU A 169 -16.59 4.70 8.33
N GLU A 170 -17.47 5.69 8.44
CA GLU A 170 -18.57 5.90 7.49
C GLU A 170 -18.01 6.17 6.08
N HIS A 171 -16.96 7.01 5.96
CA HIS A 171 -16.31 7.29 4.67
C HIS A 171 -15.85 6.01 3.98
N VAL A 172 -15.09 5.14 4.68
CA VAL A 172 -14.59 3.87 4.14
C VAL A 172 -15.74 2.91 3.82
N ALA A 173 -16.73 2.80 4.70
CA ALA A 173 -17.88 1.93 4.50
C ALA A 173 -18.69 2.35 3.26
N ARG A 174 -18.99 3.64 3.11
CA ARG A 174 -19.70 4.18 1.93
C ARG A 174 -18.89 4.02 0.64
N TYR A 175 -17.58 4.19 0.70
CA TYR A 175 -16.72 3.91 -0.45
C TYR A 175 -16.90 2.46 -0.93
N ILE A 176 -16.76 1.51 -0.03
CA ILE A 176 -16.89 0.08 -0.35
C ILE A 176 -18.29 -0.24 -0.89
N GLU A 177 -19.34 0.28 -0.26
CA GLU A 177 -20.72 0.02 -0.64
C GLU A 177 -21.09 0.65 -2.01
N THR A 178 -20.66 1.89 -2.25
CA THR A 178 -21.05 2.66 -3.43
C THR A 178 -20.18 2.36 -4.64
N VAL A 179 -18.85 2.37 -4.45
CA VAL A 179 -17.90 2.17 -5.55
C VAL A 179 -17.72 0.70 -5.87
N LYS A 180 -17.85 -0.19 -4.87
CA LYS A 180 -17.62 -1.64 -4.98
C LYS A 180 -16.23 -1.98 -5.53
N PRO A 181 -15.17 -1.42 -4.95
CA PRO A 181 -13.81 -1.52 -5.47
C PRO A 181 -13.30 -2.95 -5.42
N THR A 182 -12.22 -3.23 -6.15
CA THR A 182 -11.48 -4.50 -6.06
C THR A 182 -10.35 -4.46 -5.04
N LEU A 183 -9.98 -3.25 -4.60
CA LEU A 183 -8.90 -2.98 -3.66
C LEU A 183 -9.24 -1.72 -2.86
N VAL A 184 -8.88 -1.68 -1.57
CA VAL A 184 -8.90 -0.44 -0.76
C VAL A 184 -7.48 0.09 -0.64
N SER A 185 -7.26 1.34 -1.00
CA SER A 185 -6.00 2.06 -0.79
C SER A 185 -6.25 3.34 -0.03
N TRP A 186 -5.31 3.73 0.82
CA TRP A 186 -5.32 5.01 1.53
C TRP A 186 -3.89 5.43 1.85
N ASP A 187 -3.70 6.71 2.13
CA ASP A 187 -2.45 7.24 2.65
C ASP A 187 -2.57 7.63 4.13
N HIS A 188 -1.43 7.69 4.83
CA HIS A 188 -1.36 8.23 6.19
C HIS A 188 0.08 8.59 6.55
N TYR A 189 0.32 9.83 7.02
CA TYR A 189 1.67 10.37 7.26
C TYR A 189 1.87 10.96 8.66
N ARG A 190 0.82 11.12 9.49
CA ARG A 190 0.89 11.80 10.81
C ARG A 190 1.90 11.17 11.77
N GLN A 191 2.18 9.88 11.66
CA GLN A 191 3.17 9.18 12.50
C GLN A 191 4.60 9.74 12.37
N ILE A 192 4.90 10.53 11.33
CA ILE A 192 6.17 11.24 11.15
C ILE A 192 6.01 12.77 11.20
N PHE A 193 4.91 13.27 11.76
CA PHE A 193 4.67 14.71 11.92
C PHE A 193 5.46 15.27 13.10
N GLY A 194 6.22 16.35 12.89
CA GLY A 194 7.13 16.89 13.89
C GLY A 194 8.29 15.95 14.26
N ASP A 195 9.07 16.31 15.25
CA ASP A 195 10.27 15.53 15.62
C ASP A 195 9.97 14.21 16.29
N GLU A 196 8.87 14.14 17.06
CA GLU A 196 8.48 12.93 17.82
C GLU A 196 7.44 12.06 17.12
N GLY A 197 6.82 12.56 16.04
CA GLY A 197 5.70 11.90 15.36
C GLY A 197 4.37 12.10 16.10
N ASP A 198 3.26 11.83 15.42
CA ASP A 198 1.91 11.88 15.99
C ASP A 198 1.15 10.61 15.59
N GLU A 199 1.12 9.63 16.49
CA GLU A 199 0.44 8.36 16.29
C GLU A 199 -1.07 8.41 16.64
N SER A 200 -1.62 9.56 17.06
CA SER A 200 -2.98 9.66 17.61
C SER A 200 -4.08 9.19 16.65
N PHE A 201 -3.85 9.30 15.34
CA PHE A 201 -4.78 8.87 14.30
C PHE A 201 -4.38 7.55 13.63
N TYR A 202 -3.10 7.18 13.70
CA TYR A 202 -2.52 6.12 12.89
C TYR A 202 -3.13 4.74 13.12
N TRP A 203 -3.12 4.29 14.37
CA TRP A 203 -3.61 2.96 14.74
C TRP A 203 -5.11 2.79 14.48
N LYS A 204 -5.87 3.85 14.75
CA LYS A 204 -7.31 3.88 14.45
C LYS A 204 -7.57 3.79 12.94
N ASN A 205 -6.77 4.49 12.12
CA ASN A 205 -6.89 4.42 10.65
C ASN A 205 -6.65 3.01 10.13
N LEU A 206 -5.52 2.40 10.51
CA LEU A 206 -5.18 1.03 10.13
C LEU A 206 -6.27 0.04 10.51
N GLU A 207 -6.81 0.12 11.73
CA GLU A 207 -7.83 -0.80 12.22
C GLU A 207 -9.18 -0.62 11.50
N ILE A 208 -9.59 0.62 11.21
CA ILE A 208 -10.82 0.88 10.43
C ILE A 208 -10.70 0.26 9.04
N VAL A 209 -9.62 0.56 8.31
CA VAL A 209 -9.44 0.04 6.95
C VAL A 209 -9.33 -1.48 6.96
N ARG A 210 -8.53 -2.09 7.87
CA ARG A 210 -8.43 -3.53 8.01
C ARG A 210 -9.80 -4.16 8.21
N ARG A 211 -10.56 -3.68 9.17
CA ARG A 211 -11.86 -4.23 9.55
C ARG A 211 -12.91 -4.10 8.46
N GLN A 212 -13.03 -2.93 7.83
CA GLN A 212 -13.98 -2.70 6.75
C GLN A 212 -13.63 -3.51 5.49
N SER A 213 -12.34 -3.59 5.14
CA SER A 213 -11.87 -4.38 4.00
C SER A 213 -12.08 -5.89 4.22
N LEU A 214 -11.75 -6.41 5.40
CA LEU A 214 -11.99 -7.83 5.74
C LEU A 214 -13.48 -8.18 5.72
N LYS A 215 -14.34 -7.31 6.24
CA LYS A 215 -15.81 -7.49 6.19
C LYS A 215 -16.33 -7.60 4.76
N ALA A 216 -15.70 -6.88 3.83
CA ALA A 216 -16.06 -6.89 2.41
C ALA A 216 -15.29 -7.96 1.60
N GLY A 217 -14.34 -8.68 2.19
CA GLY A 217 -13.49 -9.65 1.49
C GLY A 217 -12.49 -9.01 0.53
N LEU A 218 -12.11 -7.75 0.76
CA LEU A 218 -11.25 -6.96 -0.11
C LEU A 218 -9.80 -6.95 0.38
N PRO A 219 -8.81 -7.02 -0.53
CA PRO A 219 -7.44 -6.66 -0.22
C PRO A 219 -7.31 -5.16 0.02
N TYR A 220 -6.26 -4.75 0.72
CA TYR A 220 -5.94 -3.35 0.98
C TYR A 220 -4.45 -3.10 0.97
N ILE A 221 -4.06 -1.86 0.62
CA ILE A 221 -2.67 -1.38 0.55
C ILE A 221 -2.59 0.02 1.11
N GLN A 222 -1.42 0.41 1.61
CA GLN A 222 -1.19 1.73 2.18
C GLN A 222 -0.13 2.51 1.39
N ILE A 223 -0.37 3.83 1.24
CA ILE A 223 0.67 4.77 0.84
C ILE A 223 1.33 5.30 2.11
N ILE A 224 2.66 5.25 2.15
CA ILE A 224 3.49 5.74 3.25
C ILE A 224 4.31 6.95 2.80
N CYS A 225 4.77 7.75 3.74
CA CYS A 225 5.53 8.95 3.44
C CYS A 225 7.04 8.66 3.33
N SER A 226 7.66 9.16 2.26
CA SER A 226 9.12 9.20 2.07
C SER A 226 9.63 10.60 1.76
N LEU A 227 8.73 11.58 1.58
CA LEU A 227 9.04 12.97 1.26
C LEU A 227 8.83 13.86 2.48
N LYS A 228 9.81 14.70 2.80
CA LYS A 228 9.66 15.78 3.77
C LYS A 228 8.77 16.90 3.20
N HIS A 229 7.67 17.23 3.88
CA HIS A 229 6.76 18.32 3.47
C HIS A 229 5.83 18.77 4.61
N PHE A 230 5.30 19.96 4.56
CA PHE A 230 4.32 20.59 5.48
C PHE A 230 4.59 20.43 6.98
N GLY A 231 5.26 19.74 7.57
CA GLY A 231 5.48 19.45 8.99
C GLY A 231 5.84 17.99 9.20
N TYR A 232 5.77 17.19 8.13
CA TYR A 232 6.31 15.85 8.10
C TYR A 232 7.83 15.93 7.98
N ARG A 233 8.54 15.29 8.91
CA ARG A 233 10.01 15.30 8.94
C ARG A 233 10.62 14.40 7.87
N GLU A 234 11.89 14.57 7.66
CA GLU A 234 12.65 13.65 6.82
C GLU A 234 12.67 12.25 7.42
N CYS A 235 12.46 11.23 6.57
CA CYS A 235 12.42 9.85 6.98
C CYS A 235 13.83 9.25 7.04
N SER A 236 14.19 8.70 8.20
CA SER A 236 15.29 7.75 8.34
C SER A 236 14.92 6.38 7.77
N GLU A 237 15.90 5.49 7.63
CA GLU A 237 15.62 4.09 7.26
C GLU A 237 14.71 3.38 8.26
N ALA A 238 14.86 3.68 9.55
CA ALA A 238 14.02 3.12 10.60
C ALA A 238 12.56 3.61 10.48
N ASP A 239 12.34 4.88 10.12
CA ASP A 239 11.00 5.41 9.86
C ASP A 239 10.33 4.73 8.69
N LEU A 240 11.06 4.51 7.60
CA LEU A 240 10.53 3.80 6.43
C LEU A 240 10.21 2.34 6.77
N ARG A 241 11.11 1.63 7.49
CA ARG A 241 10.83 0.27 7.97
C ARG A 241 9.59 0.25 8.84
N TRP A 242 9.49 1.15 9.82
CA TRP A 242 8.37 1.22 10.74
C TRP A 242 7.03 1.36 10.01
N GLN A 243 6.94 2.29 9.05
CA GLN A 243 5.74 2.50 8.24
C GLN A 243 5.39 1.24 7.42
N VAL A 244 6.38 0.65 6.77
CA VAL A 244 6.21 -0.56 5.95
C VAL A 244 5.73 -1.73 6.82
N TYR A 245 6.46 -2.08 7.86
CA TYR A 245 6.15 -3.29 8.63
C TYR A 245 4.89 -3.16 9.50
N THR A 246 4.56 -1.96 9.98
CA THR A 246 3.27 -1.74 10.66
C THR A 246 2.09 -1.92 9.71
N SER A 247 2.19 -1.41 8.47
CA SER A 247 1.18 -1.65 7.43
C SER A 247 1.00 -3.13 7.13
N LEU A 248 2.12 -3.87 6.93
CA LEU A 248 2.09 -5.30 6.67
C LEU A 248 1.53 -6.10 7.87
N ALA A 249 1.84 -5.71 9.10
CA ALA A 249 1.32 -6.36 10.30
C ALA A 249 -0.19 -6.19 10.47
N TYR A 250 -0.75 -5.09 9.97
CA TYR A 250 -2.19 -4.92 9.86
C TYR A 250 -2.82 -5.67 8.66
N GLY A 251 -2.01 -6.27 7.78
CA GLY A 251 -2.49 -7.12 6.67
C GLY A 251 -2.48 -6.44 5.30
N SER A 252 -1.79 -5.33 5.16
CA SER A 252 -1.60 -4.69 3.84
C SER A 252 -0.95 -5.66 2.85
N ARG A 253 -1.47 -5.72 1.63
CA ARG A 253 -0.97 -6.56 0.53
C ARG A 253 -0.07 -5.82 -0.44
N GLY A 254 0.51 -4.73 0.03
CA GLY A 254 1.43 -3.90 -0.73
C GLY A 254 1.67 -2.56 -0.08
N ILE A 255 2.62 -1.83 -0.62
CA ILE A 255 3.05 -0.51 -0.14
C ILE A 255 3.30 0.40 -1.34
N LEU A 256 2.89 1.65 -1.23
CA LEU A 256 3.32 2.72 -2.10
C LEU A 256 4.08 3.77 -1.30
N TYR A 257 5.08 4.39 -1.90
CA TYR A 257 5.88 5.46 -1.28
C TYR A 257 5.44 6.82 -1.84
N TYR A 258 5.07 7.76 -1.00
CA TYR A 258 4.86 9.15 -1.35
C TYR A 258 6.11 9.95 -0.99
N THR A 259 7.03 10.27 -1.95
CA THR A 259 7.03 10.02 -3.39
C THR A 259 8.34 9.36 -3.85
N TYR A 260 8.39 8.84 -5.11
CA TYR A 260 9.64 8.39 -5.71
C TYR A 260 10.45 9.57 -6.23
N TRP A 261 9.86 10.41 -7.09
CA TRP A 261 10.47 11.63 -7.59
C TRP A 261 10.07 12.82 -6.71
N ASP A 262 10.99 13.77 -6.54
CA ASP A 262 10.73 14.96 -5.73
C ASP A 262 9.68 15.86 -6.41
N VAL A 263 8.85 16.52 -5.60
CA VAL A 263 7.76 17.36 -6.07
C VAL A 263 8.18 18.82 -6.04
N ALA A 264 8.23 19.46 -7.20
CA ALA A 264 8.75 20.82 -7.36
C ALA A 264 8.05 21.84 -6.44
N SER A 265 6.73 21.72 -6.27
CA SER A 265 5.96 22.60 -5.37
C SER A 265 6.26 22.39 -3.88
N LEU A 266 6.92 21.27 -3.51
CA LEU A 266 7.29 20.91 -2.14
C LEU A 266 8.79 21.02 -1.87
N ALA A 267 9.61 21.37 -2.87
CA ALA A 267 11.07 21.45 -2.78
C ALA A 267 11.56 22.45 -1.72
N TRP A 268 10.73 23.41 -1.31
CA TRP A 268 11.02 24.34 -0.21
C TRP A 268 11.22 23.65 1.14
N ALA A 269 10.77 22.40 1.30
CA ALA A 269 10.96 21.63 2.53
C ALA A 269 12.43 21.21 2.79
N GLY A 270 13.30 21.34 1.76
CA GLY A 270 14.76 21.25 1.91
C GLY A 270 15.33 19.83 2.07
N ALA A 271 14.53 18.80 1.74
CA ALA A 271 15.03 17.43 1.64
C ALA A 271 14.31 16.73 0.48
N PRO A 272 15.04 16.05 -0.42
CA PRO A 272 14.44 15.42 -1.60
C PRO A 272 13.57 14.21 -1.21
N ALA A 273 12.81 13.70 -2.16
CA ALA A 273 12.15 12.39 -2.11
C ALA A 273 13.20 11.25 -2.23
N ILE A 274 12.83 10.10 -2.76
CA ILE A 274 13.76 9.00 -3.07
C ILE A 274 14.73 9.44 -4.18
N MET A 275 14.23 10.21 -5.15
CA MET A 275 15.00 10.89 -6.17
C MET A 275 14.79 12.40 -6.06
N SER A 276 15.85 13.18 -6.23
CA SER A 276 15.77 14.66 -6.25
C SER A 276 15.20 15.17 -7.57
N LEU A 277 14.81 16.46 -7.60
CA LEU A 277 14.30 17.12 -8.83
C LEU A 277 15.27 17.04 -10.01
N ASP A 278 16.59 17.08 -9.75
CA ASP A 278 17.63 16.96 -10.77
C ASP A 278 18.01 15.50 -11.09
N GLY A 279 17.20 14.55 -10.64
CA GLY A 279 17.33 13.14 -10.96
C GLY A 279 18.48 12.41 -10.26
N LYS A 280 18.98 12.94 -9.15
CA LYS A 280 19.99 12.25 -8.33
C LYS A 280 19.35 11.38 -7.27
N ARG A 281 19.96 10.24 -6.98
CA ARG A 281 19.56 9.37 -5.86
C ARG A 281 19.83 10.07 -4.53
N ASP A 282 18.80 10.17 -3.70
CA ASP A 282 18.97 10.47 -2.28
C ASP A 282 19.38 9.20 -1.53
N ILE A 283 19.87 9.33 -0.30
CA ILE A 283 20.21 8.18 0.56
C ILE A 283 19.01 7.24 0.77
N LYS A 284 17.78 7.79 0.72
CA LYS A 284 16.54 7.03 0.82
C LYS A 284 16.36 6.01 -0.30
N TYR A 285 16.98 6.20 -1.47
CA TYR A 285 16.99 5.18 -2.51
C TYR A 285 17.58 3.86 -2.01
N ASP A 286 18.71 3.90 -1.30
CA ASP A 286 19.35 2.71 -0.75
C ASP A 286 18.55 2.10 0.39
N TYR A 287 17.88 2.93 1.21
CA TYR A 287 16.99 2.48 2.28
C TYR A 287 15.79 1.73 1.69
N VAL A 288 15.09 2.33 0.75
CA VAL A 288 13.92 1.78 0.07
C VAL A 288 14.29 0.52 -0.70
N LYS A 289 15.42 0.50 -1.41
CA LYS A 289 15.93 -0.69 -2.11
C LYS A 289 16.07 -1.88 -1.16
N ARG A 290 16.72 -1.71 -0.01
CA ARG A 290 16.87 -2.79 0.98
C ARG A 290 15.52 -3.26 1.51
N ILE A 291 14.62 -2.34 1.84
CA ILE A 291 13.28 -2.66 2.36
C ILE A 291 12.47 -3.40 1.30
N ASN A 292 12.40 -2.88 0.08
CA ASN A 292 11.62 -3.45 -1.02
C ASN A 292 12.03 -4.88 -1.35
N HIS A 293 13.34 -5.14 -1.47
CA HIS A 293 13.84 -6.49 -1.72
C HIS A 293 13.45 -7.47 -0.62
N ARG A 294 13.49 -7.06 0.65
CA ARG A 294 13.07 -7.88 1.79
C ARG A 294 11.57 -8.17 1.79
N ILE A 295 10.73 -7.15 1.62
CA ILE A 295 9.28 -7.36 1.63
C ILE A 295 8.78 -8.08 0.38
N ALA A 296 9.46 -7.95 -0.76
CA ALA A 296 9.17 -8.74 -1.96
C ALA A 296 9.31 -10.26 -1.68
N ARG A 297 10.24 -10.68 -0.81
CA ARG A 297 10.36 -12.08 -0.39
C ARG A 297 9.23 -12.55 0.53
N LEU A 298 8.67 -11.65 1.32
CA LEU A 298 7.51 -11.94 2.17
C LEU A 298 6.19 -11.97 1.39
N GLY A 299 6.12 -11.21 0.29
CA GLY A 299 4.91 -10.99 -0.51
C GLY A 299 4.14 -12.28 -0.86
N PRO A 300 4.78 -13.34 -1.41
CA PRO A 300 4.09 -14.58 -1.76
C PRO A 300 3.40 -15.28 -0.56
N THR A 301 3.94 -15.13 0.65
CA THR A 301 3.30 -15.63 1.87
C THR A 301 2.18 -14.70 2.32
N LEU A 302 2.42 -13.39 2.35
CA LEU A 302 1.43 -12.39 2.77
C LEU A 302 0.18 -12.37 1.88
N LEU A 303 0.29 -12.69 0.60
CA LEU A 303 -0.85 -12.83 -0.31
C LEU A 303 -1.75 -14.04 0.02
N LYS A 304 -1.21 -15.06 0.69
CA LYS A 304 -1.94 -16.30 1.02
C LYS A 304 -2.59 -16.29 2.40
N VAL A 305 -2.29 -15.28 3.22
CA VAL A 305 -2.80 -15.20 4.58
C VAL A 305 -3.81 -14.06 4.74
N THR A 306 -4.71 -14.21 5.70
CA THR A 306 -5.69 -13.19 6.09
C THR A 306 -5.41 -12.74 7.51
N SER A 307 -5.46 -11.41 7.76
CA SER A 307 -5.27 -10.87 9.11
C SER A 307 -6.40 -11.34 10.04
N THR A 308 -6.01 -11.93 11.17
CA THR A 308 -6.92 -12.33 12.26
C THR A 308 -6.87 -11.36 13.42
N GLY A 309 -5.89 -10.45 13.48
CA GLY A 309 -5.76 -9.43 14.49
C GLY A 309 -4.44 -8.68 14.37
N ALA A 310 -4.39 -7.48 14.95
CA ALA A 310 -3.18 -6.68 15.09
C ALA A 310 -3.18 -6.07 16.50
N TYR A 311 -2.18 -6.39 17.30
CA TYR A 311 -2.16 -6.13 18.74
C TYR A 311 -0.89 -5.39 19.15
N CYS A 312 -1.02 -4.34 19.95
CA CYS A 312 0.11 -3.62 20.53
C CYS A 312 0.41 -4.12 21.93
N THR A 313 1.70 -4.18 22.26
CA THR A 313 2.23 -4.47 23.62
C THR A 313 3.00 -3.26 24.16
N GLY A 314 3.28 -3.25 25.48
CA GLY A 314 3.84 -2.08 26.16
C GLY A 314 2.81 -0.96 26.34
N PRO A 315 3.22 0.32 26.38
CA PRO A 315 2.27 1.44 26.41
C PRO A 315 1.35 1.38 25.19
N LEU A 316 0.03 1.34 25.44
CA LEU A 316 -0.96 1.18 24.38
C LEU A 316 -1.25 2.53 23.71
N PRO A 317 -0.97 2.69 22.41
CA PRO A 317 -1.32 3.92 21.69
C PRO A 317 -2.84 4.07 21.53
N VAL A 318 -3.28 5.30 21.34
CA VAL A 318 -4.70 5.60 21.07
C VAL A 318 -5.15 4.89 19.80
N GLY A 319 -6.25 4.13 19.89
CA GLY A 319 -6.83 3.39 18.76
C GLY A 319 -6.19 2.03 18.45
N ALA A 320 -5.07 1.69 19.09
CA ALA A 320 -4.49 0.36 19.00
C ALA A 320 -5.25 -0.66 19.88
N GLN A 321 -5.18 -1.94 19.51
CA GLN A 321 -5.80 -3.03 20.25
C GLN A 321 -4.78 -3.70 21.19
N PRO A 322 -5.10 -3.98 22.46
CA PRO A 322 -4.27 -4.78 23.33
C PRO A 322 -4.25 -6.25 22.87
N LEU A 323 -3.26 -7.01 23.35
CA LEU A 323 -3.15 -8.43 23.03
C LEU A 323 -4.42 -9.18 23.48
N ALA A 324 -5.08 -9.82 22.52
CA ALA A 324 -6.32 -10.55 22.79
C ALA A 324 -6.04 -11.90 23.47
N PRO A 325 -6.96 -12.41 24.35
CA PRO A 325 -6.77 -13.68 25.05
C PRO A 325 -6.63 -14.91 24.14
N ASP A 326 -7.21 -14.86 22.94
CA ASP A 326 -7.17 -15.92 21.93
C ASP A 326 -6.05 -15.75 20.90
N ALA A 327 -5.25 -14.67 21.01
CA ALA A 327 -4.09 -14.46 20.18
C ALA A 327 -3.10 -15.64 20.27
N PRO A 328 -2.33 -15.92 19.20
CA PRO A 328 -1.34 -17.00 19.23
C PRO A 328 -0.13 -16.73 20.15
N ILE A 329 -0.08 -15.55 20.75
CA ILE A 329 0.94 -15.11 21.71
C ILE A 329 0.27 -14.83 23.05
N ARG A 330 0.86 -15.29 24.16
CA ARG A 330 0.36 -15.10 25.52
C ARG A 330 1.02 -13.93 26.24
N ASN A 331 2.30 -13.69 25.91
CA ASN A 331 3.10 -12.60 26.48
C ASN A 331 4.18 -12.18 25.48
N ALA A 332 4.58 -10.91 25.55
CA ALA A 332 5.67 -10.36 24.76
C ALA A 332 6.50 -9.42 25.62
N GLU A 333 7.81 -9.64 25.63
CA GLU A 333 8.80 -8.91 26.42
C GLU A 333 9.89 -8.35 25.51
N GLY A 334 10.64 -7.35 25.99
CA GLY A 334 11.78 -6.76 25.28
C GLY A 334 11.53 -5.33 24.80
N GLY A 335 10.27 -4.86 24.84
CA GLY A 335 9.90 -3.47 24.48
C GLY A 335 8.54 -3.36 23.82
N PRO A 336 8.13 -2.16 23.43
CA PRO A 336 6.86 -1.93 22.72
C PRO A 336 6.87 -2.59 21.35
N MET A 337 5.88 -3.43 21.06
CA MET A 337 5.73 -4.13 19.78
C MET A 337 4.32 -3.95 19.21
N LEU A 338 4.23 -4.08 17.89
CA LEU A 338 3.00 -4.46 17.20
C LEU A 338 3.12 -5.92 16.77
N ILE A 339 2.07 -6.70 16.95
CA ILE A 339 2.03 -8.10 16.54
C ILE A 339 0.87 -8.30 15.59
N GLY A 340 1.15 -8.41 14.29
CA GLY A 340 0.20 -8.86 13.30
C GLY A 340 -0.02 -10.36 13.41
N CYS A 341 -1.29 -10.79 13.43
CA CYS A 341 -1.68 -12.19 13.46
C CYS A 341 -2.43 -12.54 12.19
N PHE A 342 -2.14 -13.73 11.64
CA PHE A 342 -2.74 -14.16 10.37
C PHE A 342 -3.03 -15.65 10.39
N ALA A 343 -3.92 -16.07 9.46
CA ALA A 343 -4.12 -17.46 9.13
C ALA A 343 -4.21 -17.65 7.61
N ASP A 344 -3.70 -18.77 7.10
CA ASP A 344 -3.94 -19.18 5.72
C ASP A 344 -5.27 -19.97 5.59
N ALA A 345 -5.67 -20.32 4.36
CA ALA A 345 -6.89 -21.06 4.10
C ALA A 345 -6.92 -22.46 4.74
N GLY A 346 -5.77 -23.04 5.06
CA GLY A 346 -5.62 -24.29 5.78
C GLY A 346 -5.65 -24.16 7.30
N GLY A 347 -5.77 -22.93 7.83
CA GLY A 347 -5.78 -22.65 9.26
C GLY A 347 -4.39 -22.57 9.90
N THR A 348 -3.31 -22.63 9.09
CA THR A 348 -1.95 -22.38 9.61
C THR A 348 -1.82 -20.93 10.05
N ARG A 349 -1.30 -20.72 11.25
CA ARG A 349 -1.19 -19.39 11.85
C ARG A 349 0.18 -18.78 11.59
N TYR A 350 0.18 -17.46 11.45
CA TYR A 350 1.39 -16.67 11.27
C TYR A 350 1.37 -15.47 12.22
N ILE A 351 2.56 -15.01 12.59
CA ILE A 351 2.74 -13.77 13.36
C ILE A 351 3.80 -12.90 12.68
N LEU A 352 3.58 -11.59 12.75
CA LEU A 352 4.53 -10.58 12.31
C LEU A 352 4.78 -9.61 13.47
N PRO A 353 5.71 -9.93 14.42
CA PRO A 353 6.16 -8.98 15.42
C PRO A 353 6.96 -7.86 14.74
N VAL A 354 6.64 -6.61 15.11
CA VAL A 354 7.26 -5.38 14.63
C VAL A 354 7.75 -4.56 15.81
N ASN A 355 9.00 -4.11 15.76
CA ASN A 355 9.55 -3.17 16.73
C ASN A 355 8.87 -1.80 16.53
N ARG A 356 8.14 -1.31 17.55
CA ARG A 356 7.48 -0.01 17.50
C ARG A 356 8.42 1.17 17.75
N SER A 357 9.66 0.94 18.21
CA SER A 357 10.66 2.01 18.25
C SER A 357 11.25 2.22 16.85
N PHE A 358 11.30 3.48 16.41
CA PHE A 358 12.07 3.89 15.23
C PHE A 358 13.47 4.47 15.61
N LYS A 359 13.86 4.33 16.90
CA LYS A 359 15.15 4.80 17.43
C LYS A 359 16.05 3.64 17.85
N ASP A 360 15.48 2.62 18.51
CA ASP A 360 16.24 1.59 19.21
C ASP A 360 15.95 0.19 18.66
N ASP A 361 17.00 -0.60 18.49
CA ASP A 361 16.90 -2.04 18.27
C ASP A 361 16.40 -2.73 19.53
N MET A 362 15.77 -3.90 19.38
CA MET A 362 15.29 -4.68 20.50
C MET A 362 15.52 -6.18 20.31
N THR A 363 15.58 -6.90 21.42
CA THR A 363 15.43 -8.37 21.46
C THR A 363 14.09 -8.69 22.09
N ALA A 364 13.16 -9.17 21.28
CA ALA A 364 11.81 -9.55 21.71
C ALA A 364 11.78 -11.01 22.15
N ARG A 365 11.01 -11.31 23.21
CA ARG A 365 10.68 -12.67 23.66
C ARG A 365 9.17 -12.85 23.63
N LEU A 366 8.72 -13.76 22.78
CA LEU A 366 7.31 -14.00 22.52
C LEU A 366 6.91 -15.35 23.10
N ALA A 367 6.11 -15.36 24.16
CA ALA A 367 5.53 -16.58 24.70
C ALA A 367 4.36 -17.03 23.82
N LEU A 368 4.54 -18.09 23.05
CA LEU A 368 3.56 -18.64 22.14
C LEU A 368 2.50 -19.46 22.90
N ASP A 369 1.32 -19.60 22.32
CA ASP A 369 0.32 -20.51 22.86
C ASP A 369 0.73 -21.99 22.68
N SER A 370 0.10 -22.89 23.44
CA SER A 370 0.44 -24.34 23.44
C SER A 370 0.13 -25.05 22.12
N ARG A 371 -0.58 -24.40 21.18
CA ARG A 371 -0.87 -24.95 19.86
C ARG A 371 0.31 -24.82 18.89
N ALA A 372 1.31 -23.99 19.19
CA ALA A 372 2.53 -23.89 18.41
C ALA A 372 3.55 -24.94 18.88
N VAL A 373 3.83 -25.95 18.06
CA VAL A 373 4.78 -27.03 18.35
C VAL A 373 6.18 -26.70 17.82
N SER A 374 6.23 -26.03 16.67
CA SER A 374 7.47 -25.50 16.10
C SER A 374 7.20 -24.21 15.35
N VAL A 375 8.24 -23.46 15.06
CA VAL A 375 8.17 -22.16 14.39
C VAL A 375 9.14 -22.16 13.21
N SER A 376 8.71 -21.56 12.12
CA SER A 376 9.58 -21.26 10.98
C SER A 376 9.51 -19.78 10.66
N GLU A 377 10.66 -19.15 10.45
CA GLU A 377 10.71 -17.79 9.92
C GLU A 377 10.60 -17.81 8.40
N ILE A 378 9.80 -16.90 7.84
CA ILE A 378 9.82 -16.64 6.39
C ILE A 378 10.99 -15.69 6.14
N SER A 379 12.03 -16.20 5.52
CA SER A 379 13.29 -15.48 5.29
C SER A 379 13.07 -14.25 4.44
N GLN A 380 13.57 -13.11 4.88
CA GLN A 380 13.58 -11.86 4.12
C GLN A 380 14.61 -11.85 2.98
N ASP A 381 15.52 -12.82 2.96
CA ASP A 381 16.54 -12.94 1.91
C ASP A 381 16.09 -13.90 0.79
N THR A 382 15.43 -15.01 1.17
CA THR A 382 15.06 -16.05 0.19
C THR A 382 13.56 -16.22 0.00
N GLY A 383 12.72 -15.83 0.97
CA GLY A 383 11.27 -16.11 1.00
C GLY A 383 10.93 -17.52 1.49
N GLU A 384 11.92 -18.34 1.80
CA GLU A 384 11.73 -19.72 2.29
C GLU A 384 11.42 -19.77 3.78
N ALA A 385 10.74 -20.82 4.22
CA ALA A 385 10.47 -21.06 5.62
C ALA A 385 11.67 -21.77 6.28
N LEU A 386 12.40 -21.07 7.12
CA LEU A 386 13.56 -21.54 7.85
C LEU A 386 13.19 -21.88 9.30
N ALA A 387 13.61 -23.02 9.83
CA ALA A 387 13.34 -23.40 11.21
C ALA A 387 13.89 -22.34 12.19
N ALA A 388 13.03 -21.83 13.08
CA ALA A 388 13.41 -20.91 14.14
C ALA A 388 13.59 -21.68 15.45
N GLN A 389 14.63 -21.32 16.20
CA GLN A 389 14.89 -21.94 17.51
C GLN A 389 14.00 -21.27 18.57
N LEU A 390 13.43 -22.10 19.45
CA LEU A 390 12.74 -21.64 20.65
C LEU A 390 13.70 -21.77 21.86
N LEU A 391 13.74 -20.74 22.73
CA LEU A 391 14.54 -20.75 23.95
C LEU A 391 14.11 -21.85 24.92
N ASN A 392 12.81 -22.08 24.98
CA ASN A 392 12.17 -23.23 25.61
C ASN A 392 10.99 -23.60 24.71
N ARG A 393 10.23 -24.65 25.07
CA ARG A 393 9.20 -25.21 24.18
C ARG A 393 8.21 -24.20 23.57
N HIS A 394 8.13 -22.98 24.14
CA HIS A 394 7.10 -22.00 23.73
C HIS A 394 7.57 -20.54 23.66
N VAL A 395 8.86 -20.26 23.81
CA VAL A 395 9.37 -18.88 23.75
C VAL A 395 10.22 -18.68 22.51
N LEU A 396 9.72 -17.83 21.60
CA LEU A 396 10.48 -17.37 20.44
C LEU A 396 11.26 -16.11 20.83
N GLU A 397 12.58 -16.14 20.68
CA GLU A 397 13.42 -14.95 20.79
C GLU A 397 13.73 -14.43 19.38
N VAL A 398 13.57 -13.12 19.17
CA VAL A 398 13.83 -12.48 17.88
C VAL A 398 14.49 -11.11 18.10
N ARG A 399 15.58 -10.87 17.38
CA ARG A 399 16.20 -9.54 17.30
C ARG A 399 15.54 -8.74 16.18
N LEU A 400 15.09 -7.52 16.49
CA LEU A 400 14.44 -6.59 15.58
C LEU A 400 15.20 -5.26 15.61
N GLN A 401 15.62 -4.79 14.44
CA GLN A 401 16.13 -3.43 14.32
C GLN A 401 14.98 -2.42 14.57
N ALA A 402 15.33 -1.15 14.76
CA ALA A 402 14.33 -0.08 14.85
C ALA A 402 13.38 -0.12 13.65
N GLY A 403 12.07 -0.18 13.91
CA GLY A 403 11.00 -0.26 12.89
C GLY A 403 10.89 -1.60 12.14
N GLU A 404 11.74 -2.58 12.42
CA GLU A 404 11.77 -3.85 11.69
C GLU A 404 10.64 -4.79 12.15
N GLY A 405 10.12 -5.58 11.19
CA GLY A 405 9.25 -6.71 11.44
C GLY A 405 9.79 -8.00 10.81
N ARG A 406 9.46 -9.16 11.41
CA ARG A 406 9.83 -10.49 10.88
C ARG A 406 8.63 -11.43 10.90
N LEU A 407 8.43 -12.17 9.80
CA LEU A 407 7.26 -13.03 9.62
C LEU A 407 7.57 -14.47 10.04
N PHE A 408 6.73 -15.02 10.92
CA PHE A 408 6.88 -16.39 11.42
C PHE A 408 5.63 -17.20 11.14
N ARG A 409 5.82 -18.43 10.70
CA ARG A 409 4.82 -19.48 10.60
C ARG A 409 4.80 -20.30 11.89
N LEU A 410 3.64 -20.47 12.49
CA LEU A 410 3.44 -21.29 13.68
C LEU A 410 2.89 -22.65 13.26
N ASN A 411 3.72 -23.70 13.42
CA ASN A 411 3.31 -25.05 13.04
C ASN A 411 2.60 -25.71 14.23
N GLY A 412 1.38 -26.21 13.97
CA GLY A 412 0.62 -27.00 14.94
C GLY A 412 1.13 -28.43 15.08
N PRO A 413 0.50 -29.25 15.95
CA PRO A 413 0.74 -30.70 15.97
C PRO A 413 0.51 -31.26 14.56
N ALA A 414 1.34 -32.23 14.16
CA ALA A 414 1.07 -32.98 12.94
C ALA A 414 -0.31 -33.64 13.07
N SER A 415 -1.20 -33.37 12.11
CA SER A 415 -2.53 -33.98 11.99
C SER A 415 -2.43 -35.45 11.62
#